data_7b90d689be7001e93ef58ec4e757163e
#
_entry.id   7b90d689be7001e93ef58ec4e757163e
#
_cell.length_a   1.000
_cell.length_b   1.000
_cell.length_c   1.000
_cell.angle_alpha   90.00
_cell.angle_beta   90.00
_cell.angle_gamma   90.00
#
_symmetry.space_group_name_H-M   'P 1'
#
loop_
_entity.id
_entity.type
_entity.pdbx_description
1 polymer ?
#
loop_
_entity_poly.entity_id
_entity_poly.type
_entity_poly.pdbx_seq_one_letter_code
_entity_poly.pdbx_strand_id
1 'polypeptide(L)'
;MSVDVKSEGIRRLVDENVEVEQLGTDFTFTEGPIWNPDGQFLLFSDMPGDTRRRWDESSGVQVVASPSNKGNGMTLDADGRLIVCEHSTSALVRMDPDGTGTNREVLASHYEGQELNSPNDVCVKSDGSIWFSDPWYGRMPVFGLERERELGWQGVFRIAPGGGDPQLVVERDEYEQPNGL
;
A
#
# COMPACT_ATOMS: atom_id res chain seq x y z
N MET A 1 -4.89 1.10 26.09
CA MET A 1 -6.23 0.76 25.55
C MET A 1 -6.38 -0.75 25.69
N SER A 2 -7.51 -1.22 26.22
CA SER A 2 -7.81 -2.65 26.32
C SER A 2 -8.49 -3.16 25.06
N VAL A 3 -8.31 -4.43 24.74
CA VAL A 3 -9.02 -5.10 23.64
C VAL A 3 -10.46 -5.38 24.07
N ASP A 4 -11.43 -4.91 23.27
CA ASP A 4 -12.84 -5.23 23.45
C ASP A 4 -13.20 -6.46 22.60
N VAL A 5 -13.30 -7.61 23.25
CA VAL A 5 -13.54 -8.90 22.60
C VAL A 5 -14.99 -9.01 22.13
N LYS A 6 -15.24 -8.91 20.83
CA LYS A 6 -16.58 -9.08 20.23
C LYS A 6 -16.85 -10.52 19.76
N SER A 7 -15.83 -11.33 19.58
CA SER A 7 -15.94 -12.73 19.15
C SER A 7 -14.85 -13.56 19.80
N GLU A 8 -15.18 -14.78 20.25
CA GLU A 8 -14.20 -15.71 20.82
C GLU A 8 -13.05 -16.06 19.86
N GLY A 9 -13.27 -15.95 18.55
CA GLY A 9 -12.24 -16.19 17.54
C GLY A 9 -11.02 -15.29 17.69
N ILE A 10 -11.20 -14.04 18.14
CA ILE A 10 -10.10 -13.08 18.30
C ILE A 10 -9.08 -13.51 19.36
N ARG A 11 -9.49 -14.24 20.40
CA ARG A 11 -8.61 -14.72 21.46
C ARG A 11 -7.51 -15.68 21.00
N ARG A 12 -7.63 -16.21 19.77
CA ARG A 12 -6.58 -17.02 19.13
C ARG A 12 -5.48 -16.19 18.48
N LEU A 13 -5.76 -14.90 18.24
CA LEU A 13 -4.88 -13.99 17.52
C LEU A 13 -4.27 -12.94 18.46
N VAL A 14 -5.03 -12.50 19.45
CA VAL A 14 -4.64 -11.39 20.34
C VAL A 14 -5.01 -11.77 21.79
N ASP A 15 -4.07 -11.60 22.71
CA ASP A 15 -4.35 -11.71 24.15
C ASP A 15 -5.32 -10.60 24.56
N GLU A 16 -6.34 -10.93 25.34
CA GLU A 16 -7.33 -9.96 25.81
C GLU A 16 -6.73 -8.89 26.75
N ASN A 17 -5.59 -9.18 27.36
CA ASN A 17 -4.86 -8.26 28.24
C ASN A 17 -3.78 -7.46 27.51
N VAL A 18 -3.61 -7.64 26.19
CA VAL A 18 -2.62 -6.90 25.44
C VAL A 18 -2.94 -5.40 25.45
N GLU A 19 -1.94 -4.60 25.66
CA GLU A 19 -2.02 -3.15 25.58
C GLU A 19 -1.52 -2.68 24.21
N VAL A 20 -2.17 -1.63 23.70
CA VAL A 20 -1.68 -0.96 22.46
C VAL A 20 -0.48 -0.13 22.85
N GLU A 21 0.66 -0.44 22.22
CA GLU A 21 1.91 0.29 22.39
C GLU A 21 2.08 1.32 21.27
N GLN A 22 2.49 2.54 21.64
CA GLN A 22 2.83 3.58 20.69
C GLN A 22 4.30 3.45 20.29
N LEU A 23 4.57 3.01 19.07
CA LEU A 23 5.93 2.76 18.57
C LEU A 23 6.64 4.01 18.04
N GLY A 24 5.90 5.09 17.73
CA GLY A 24 6.47 6.33 17.24
C GLY A 24 5.48 7.48 17.16
N THR A 25 6.01 8.69 16.94
CA THR A 25 5.28 9.96 16.85
C THR A 25 5.87 10.84 15.75
N ASP A 26 5.28 12.02 15.58
CA ASP A 26 5.75 13.06 14.66
C ASP A 26 5.69 12.65 13.18
N PHE A 27 4.64 11.91 12.84
CA PHE A 27 4.28 11.60 11.47
C PHE A 27 3.17 12.54 10.99
N THR A 28 3.12 12.76 9.68
CA THR A 28 2.09 13.61 9.08
C THR A 28 0.80 12.85 8.87
N PHE A 29 0.86 11.73 8.17
CA PHE A 29 -0.27 10.83 7.92
C PHE A 29 0.24 9.45 7.51
N THR A 30 0.09 8.48 8.41
CA THR A 30 0.63 7.12 8.21
C THR A 30 -0.38 6.20 7.56
N GLU A 31 0.10 5.42 6.57
CA GLU A 31 -0.68 4.50 5.76
C GLU A 31 0.10 3.23 5.42
N GLY A 32 -0.61 2.22 4.89
CA GLY A 32 -0.05 1.03 4.28
C GLY A 32 0.92 0.24 5.15
N PRO A 33 0.62 -0.10 6.41
CA PRO A 33 1.53 -0.88 7.23
C PRO A 33 1.66 -2.32 6.72
N ILE A 34 2.90 -2.81 6.60
CA ILE A 34 3.18 -4.21 6.29
C ILE A 34 4.30 -4.76 7.16
N TRP A 35 4.05 -5.88 7.81
CA TRP A 35 5.05 -6.62 8.57
C TRP A 35 5.87 -7.51 7.65
N ASN A 36 7.20 -7.41 7.73
CA ASN A 36 8.11 -8.32 7.07
C ASN A 36 8.56 -9.41 8.06
N PRO A 37 8.06 -10.65 7.92
CA PRO A 37 8.34 -11.72 8.89
C PRO A 37 9.79 -12.21 8.84
N ASP A 38 10.43 -12.17 7.67
CA ASP A 38 11.82 -12.63 7.51
C ASP A 38 12.81 -11.63 8.09
N GLY A 39 12.55 -10.34 7.88
CA GLY A 39 13.38 -9.25 8.40
C GLY A 39 12.99 -8.79 9.80
N GLN A 40 11.87 -9.25 10.36
CA GLN A 40 11.34 -8.87 11.68
C GLN A 40 11.23 -7.34 11.82
N PHE A 41 10.60 -6.68 10.84
CA PHE A 41 10.36 -5.24 10.86
C PHE A 41 9.01 -4.87 10.26
N LEU A 42 8.51 -3.71 10.64
CA LEU A 42 7.33 -3.07 10.06
C LEU A 42 7.77 -2.01 9.05
N LEU A 43 7.21 -2.02 7.84
CA LEU A 43 7.25 -0.87 6.95
C LEU A 43 5.90 -0.15 7.00
N PHE A 44 5.94 1.17 6.84
CA PHE A 44 4.75 2.00 6.69
C PHE A 44 5.11 3.28 5.92
N SER A 45 4.09 3.86 5.29
CA SER A 45 4.21 5.12 4.56
C SER A 45 3.85 6.29 5.47
N ASP A 46 4.64 7.36 5.44
CA ASP A 46 4.23 8.69 5.92
C ASP A 46 4.02 9.54 4.66
N MET A 47 2.82 9.39 4.10
CA MET A 47 2.52 9.72 2.71
C MET A 47 2.67 11.21 2.37
N PRO A 48 2.11 12.17 3.13
CA PRO A 48 2.32 13.59 2.83
C PRO A 48 3.77 14.02 3.01
N GLY A 49 4.48 13.39 3.94
CA GLY A 49 5.91 13.58 4.16
C GLY A 49 6.82 12.98 3.09
N ASP A 50 6.23 12.26 2.12
CA ASP A 50 6.92 11.56 1.03
C ASP A 50 8.06 10.67 1.52
N THR A 51 7.80 9.94 2.62
CA THR A 51 8.77 9.02 3.22
C THR A 51 8.17 7.63 3.43
N ARG A 52 8.98 6.60 3.21
CA ARG A 52 8.73 5.25 3.71
C ARG A 52 9.57 5.05 4.95
N ARG A 53 8.93 4.52 5.98
CA ARG A 53 9.52 4.30 7.29
C ARG A 53 9.57 2.83 7.61
N ARG A 54 10.55 2.47 8.41
CA ARG A 54 10.74 1.14 8.98
C ARG A 54 10.83 1.26 10.48
N TRP A 55 10.15 0.38 11.18
CA TRP A 55 10.34 0.16 12.60
C TRP A 55 10.87 -1.25 12.86
N ASP A 56 11.85 -1.37 13.70
CA ASP A 56 12.26 -2.63 14.32
C ASP A 56 12.59 -2.41 15.81
N GLU A 57 12.56 -3.50 16.58
CA GLU A 57 12.73 -3.44 18.05
C GLU A 57 14.09 -2.86 18.46
N SER A 58 15.13 -3.07 17.65
CA SER A 58 16.49 -2.66 17.98
C SER A 58 16.78 -1.18 17.67
N SER A 59 16.15 -0.64 16.64
CA SER A 59 16.50 0.67 16.06
C SER A 59 15.38 1.70 16.17
N GLY A 60 14.16 1.26 16.55
CA GLY A 60 12.99 2.13 16.50
C GLY A 60 12.60 2.53 15.08
N VAL A 61 11.97 3.69 14.93
CA VAL A 61 11.51 4.17 13.62
C VAL A 61 12.63 4.90 12.86
N GLN A 62 12.86 4.48 11.62
CA GLN A 62 13.83 5.08 10.70
C GLN A 62 13.17 5.41 9.36
N VAL A 63 13.71 6.38 8.63
CA VAL A 63 13.36 6.63 7.22
C VAL A 63 14.23 5.74 6.35
N VAL A 64 13.60 4.92 5.49
CA VAL A 64 14.29 4.01 4.56
C VAL A 64 14.21 4.46 3.11
N ALA A 65 13.24 5.30 2.76
CA ALA A 65 13.16 5.95 1.45
C ALA A 65 12.61 7.38 1.57
N SER A 66 13.26 8.32 0.88
CA SER A 66 12.82 9.71 0.72
C SER A 66 13.49 10.30 -0.54
N PRO A 67 12.74 10.68 -1.59
CA PRO A 67 11.28 10.53 -1.73
C PRO A 67 10.85 9.06 -1.82
N SER A 68 9.61 8.78 -1.42
CA SER A 68 8.97 7.46 -1.56
C SER A 68 7.95 7.41 -2.69
N ASN A 69 7.88 8.47 -3.51
CA ASN A 69 6.84 8.72 -4.51
C ASN A 69 5.42 8.78 -3.90
N LYS A 70 5.32 9.29 -2.68
CA LYS A 70 4.09 9.28 -1.88
C LYS A 70 3.45 7.90 -1.87
N GLY A 71 4.26 6.90 -1.54
CA GLY A 71 3.80 5.52 -1.39
C GLY A 71 2.66 5.44 -0.39
N ASN A 72 1.68 4.55 -0.65
CA ASN A 72 0.53 4.32 0.22
C ASN A 72 0.47 2.84 0.62
N GLY A 73 -0.50 2.08 0.15
CA GLY A 73 -0.67 0.67 0.48
C GLY A 73 0.53 -0.19 0.04
N MET A 74 0.84 -1.18 0.85
CA MET A 74 1.95 -2.10 0.60
C MET A 74 1.57 -3.53 0.95
N THR A 75 2.15 -4.49 0.22
CA THR A 75 2.04 -5.92 0.53
C THR A 75 3.32 -6.65 0.11
N LEU A 76 3.49 -7.89 0.55
CA LEU A 76 4.55 -8.78 0.06
C LEU A 76 3.96 -9.79 -0.93
N ASP A 77 4.67 -10.06 -2.03
CA ASP A 77 4.32 -11.15 -2.92
C ASP A 77 4.83 -12.50 -2.40
N ALA A 78 4.54 -13.58 -3.14
CA ALA A 78 4.93 -14.93 -2.73
C ALA A 78 6.46 -15.16 -2.70
N ASP A 79 7.22 -14.33 -3.42
CA ASP A 79 8.69 -14.35 -3.43
C ASP A 79 9.28 -13.44 -2.34
N GLY A 80 8.43 -12.83 -1.52
CA GLY A 80 8.82 -11.90 -0.45
C GLY A 80 9.20 -10.51 -0.93
N ARG A 81 8.97 -10.14 -2.20
CA ARG A 81 9.23 -8.81 -2.72
C ARG A 81 8.12 -7.84 -2.32
N LEU A 82 8.48 -6.60 -2.05
CA LEU A 82 7.53 -5.55 -1.67
C LEU A 82 6.80 -5.01 -2.90
N ILE A 83 5.46 -4.99 -2.83
CA ILE A 83 4.60 -4.30 -3.80
C ILE A 83 4.08 -3.03 -3.12
N VAL A 84 4.11 -1.91 -3.85
CA VAL A 84 3.76 -0.58 -3.34
C VAL A 84 2.86 0.14 -4.31
N CYS A 85 1.82 0.76 -3.79
CA CYS A 85 1.02 1.76 -4.49
C CYS A 85 1.70 3.13 -4.39
N GLU A 86 2.07 3.73 -5.51
CA GLU A 86 2.72 5.05 -5.53
C GLU A 86 1.79 6.11 -6.13
N HIS A 87 1.43 7.11 -5.33
CA HIS A 87 0.53 8.19 -5.75
C HIS A 87 1.17 9.15 -6.75
N SER A 88 2.43 9.56 -6.51
CA SER A 88 3.10 10.56 -7.36
C SER A 88 3.38 10.06 -8.77
N THR A 89 3.55 8.76 -8.94
CA THR A 89 3.85 8.13 -10.23
C THR A 89 2.62 7.45 -10.84
N SER A 90 1.46 7.47 -10.18
CA SER A 90 0.27 6.72 -10.57
C SER A 90 0.56 5.25 -10.93
N ALA A 91 1.38 4.61 -10.14
CA ALA A 91 1.87 3.29 -10.46
C ALA A 91 1.76 2.30 -9.30
N LEU A 92 1.51 1.05 -9.64
CA LEU A 92 1.79 -0.09 -8.81
C LEU A 92 3.19 -0.59 -9.15
N VAL A 93 4.04 -0.71 -8.14
CA VAL A 93 5.46 -1.07 -8.34
C VAL A 93 5.85 -2.25 -7.46
N ARG A 94 6.91 -2.95 -7.84
CA ARG A 94 7.53 -4.01 -7.04
C ARG A 94 9.00 -3.69 -6.83
N MET A 95 9.54 -4.01 -5.66
CA MET A 95 10.92 -3.71 -5.29
C MET A 95 11.45 -4.71 -4.26
N ASP A 96 12.69 -4.53 -3.82
CA ASP A 96 13.27 -5.32 -2.74
C ASP A 96 12.49 -5.12 -1.42
N PRO A 97 12.45 -6.16 -0.56
CA PRO A 97 11.59 -6.16 0.64
C PRO A 97 12.04 -5.20 1.76
N ASP A 98 13.22 -4.62 1.67
CA ASP A 98 13.75 -3.67 2.66
C ASP A 98 13.10 -2.28 2.60
N GLY A 99 12.33 -2.02 1.53
CA GLY A 99 11.60 -0.78 1.35
C GLY A 99 12.43 0.40 0.87
N THR A 100 13.72 0.22 0.55
CA THR A 100 14.60 1.31 0.10
C THR A 100 14.32 1.79 -1.33
N GLY A 101 13.59 0.99 -2.11
CA GLY A 101 13.33 1.25 -3.53
C GLY A 101 14.29 0.58 -4.48
N THR A 102 15.22 -0.23 -3.97
CA THR A 102 16.16 -1.01 -4.80
C THR A 102 15.40 -2.01 -5.67
N ASN A 103 15.90 -2.26 -6.89
CA ASN A 103 15.29 -3.14 -7.89
C ASN A 103 13.80 -2.83 -8.18
N ARG A 104 13.45 -1.53 -8.17
CA ARG A 104 12.10 -1.07 -8.47
C ARG A 104 11.72 -1.36 -9.92
N GLU A 105 10.60 -2.04 -10.12
CA GLU A 105 9.95 -2.28 -11.42
C GLU A 105 8.49 -1.84 -11.39
N VAL A 106 7.96 -1.35 -12.49
CA VAL A 106 6.55 -0.97 -12.64
C VAL A 106 5.75 -2.19 -13.05
N LEU A 107 4.73 -2.54 -12.25
CA LEU A 107 3.79 -3.62 -12.56
C LEU A 107 2.59 -3.12 -13.37
N ALA A 108 2.10 -1.92 -13.03
CA ALA A 108 1.03 -1.24 -13.76
C ALA A 108 1.14 0.28 -13.56
N SER A 109 0.87 1.05 -14.60
CA SER A 109 0.75 2.50 -14.57
C SER A 109 -0.34 3.02 -15.51
N HIS A 110 -0.86 2.17 -16.41
CA HIS A 110 -1.88 2.51 -17.38
C HIS A 110 -2.93 1.41 -17.47
N TYR A 111 -4.12 1.80 -17.87
CA TYR A 111 -5.20 0.92 -18.27
C TYR A 111 -5.78 1.39 -19.60
N GLU A 112 -5.81 0.51 -20.62
CA GLU A 112 -6.26 0.84 -21.99
C GLU A 112 -5.59 2.10 -22.57
N GLY A 113 -4.30 2.31 -22.26
CA GLY A 113 -3.50 3.42 -22.73
C GLY A 113 -3.67 4.73 -21.97
N GLN A 114 -4.52 4.78 -20.96
CA GLN A 114 -4.73 5.93 -20.06
C GLN A 114 -4.00 5.73 -18.74
N GLU A 115 -3.38 6.79 -18.20
CA GLU A 115 -2.68 6.76 -16.91
C GLU A 115 -3.68 6.43 -15.78
N LEU A 116 -3.31 5.50 -14.89
CA LEU A 116 -4.08 5.21 -13.67
C LEU A 116 -4.25 6.47 -12.81
N ASN A 117 -5.28 6.51 -11.98
CA ASN A 117 -5.49 7.67 -11.10
C ASN A 117 -4.38 7.78 -10.05
N SER A 118 -4.41 6.91 -9.07
CA SER A 118 -3.38 6.78 -8.03
C SER A 118 -3.62 5.51 -7.23
N PRO A 119 -3.01 4.39 -7.60
CA PRO A 119 -3.13 3.16 -6.84
C PRO A 119 -2.98 3.40 -5.34
N ASN A 120 -3.94 2.89 -4.54
CA ASN A 120 -4.05 3.24 -3.14
C ASN A 120 -3.74 2.06 -2.22
N ASP A 121 -4.46 0.94 -2.36
CA ASP A 121 -4.21 -0.25 -1.57
C ASP A 121 -4.04 -1.48 -2.47
N VAL A 122 -3.38 -2.51 -1.95
CA VAL A 122 -2.98 -3.69 -2.73
C VAL A 122 -2.97 -4.95 -1.88
N CYS A 123 -3.46 -6.04 -2.45
CA CYS A 123 -3.30 -7.37 -1.88
C CYS A 123 -2.87 -8.39 -2.93
N VAL A 124 -2.20 -9.46 -2.48
CA VAL A 124 -1.81 -10.59 -3.33
C VAL A 124 -2.57 -11.82 -2.87
N LYS A 125 -3.32 -12.41 -3.80
CA LYS A 125 -4.04 -13.64 -3.56
C LYS A 125 -3.08 -14.85 -3.63
N SER A 126 -3.45 -15.96 -3.00
CA SER A 126 -2.65 -17.18 -2.94
C SER A 126 -2.30 -17.81 -4.31
N ASP A 127 -3.03 -17.44 -5.38
CA ASP A 127 -2.70 -17.86 -6.75
C ASP A 127 -1.65 -16.96 -7.42
N GLY A 128 -1.17 -15.91 -6.73
CA GLY A 128 -0.20 -14.94 -7.24
C GLY A 128 -0.82 -13.77 -8.01
N SER A 129 -2.15 -13.70 -8.14
CA SER A 129 -2.80 -12.52 -8.71
C SER A 129 -2.72 -11.34 -7.74
N ILE A 130 -2.51 -10.14 -8.29
CA ILE A 130 -2.38 -8.88 -7.54
C ILE A 130 -3.65 -8.07 -7.77
N TRP A 131 -4.24 -7.56 -6.70
CA TRP A 131 -5.45 -6.77 -6.72
C TRP A 131 -5.15 -5.41 -6.12
N PHE A 132 -5.58 -4.32 -6.76
CA PHE A 132 -5.34 -2.98 -6.25
C PHE A 132 -6.50 -2.04 -6.56
N SER A 133 -6.72 -1.09 -5.65
CA SER A 133 -7.68 0.00 -5.82
C SER A 133 -6.99 1.22 -6.46
N ASP A 134 -7.74 1.96 -7.29
CA ASP A 134 -7.23 3.11 -8.02
C ASP A 134 -8.15 4.35 -7.88
N PRO A 135 -8.30 4.88 -6.67
CA PRO A 135 -8.99 6.15 -6.45
C PRO A 135 -8.12 7.32 -6.89
N TRP A 136 -8.68 8.52 -6.90
CA TRP A 136 -7.93 9.73 -7.30
C TRP A 136 -7.33 10.54 -6.14
N TYR A 137 -7.17 9.96 -4.93
CA TYR A 137 -6.57 10.68 -3.80
C TYR A 137 -5.19 11.25 -4.13
N GLY A 138 -4.37 10.52 -4.87
CA GLY A 138 -3.04 10.97 -5.28
C GLY A 138 -3.02 12.04 -6.36
N ARG A 139 -4.19 12.44 -6.89
CA ARG A 139 -4.37 13.60 -7.76
C ARG A 139 -4.74 14.86 -7.01
N MET A 140 -4.90 14.77 -5.69
CA MET A 140 -5.25 15.89 -4.82
C MET A 140 -3.99 16.49 -4.18
N PRO A 141 -3.99 17.80 -3.87
CA PRO A 141 -2.93 18.39 -3.07
C PRO A 141 -2.71 17.62 -1.75
N VAL A 142 -1.50 17.65 -1.20
CA VAL A 142 -1.07 16.98 0.03
C VAL A 142 -0.89 15.47 -0.15
N PHE A 143 -1.88 14.74 -0.67
CA PHE A 143 -1.86 13.28 -0.78
C PHE A 143 -1.16 12.78 -2.04
N GLY A 144 -0.90 13.64 -3.01
CA GLY A 144 -0.24 13.28 -4.27
C GLY A 144 0.31 14.49 -5.00
N LEU A 145 0.36 14.39 -6.32
CA LEU A 145 0.67 15.47 -7.24
C LEU A 145 -0.62 15.86 -7.98
N GLU A 146 -1.03 17.13 -7.80
CA GLU A 146 -2.19 17.67 -8.51
C GLU A 146 -1.91 17.70 -10.02
N ARG A 147 -2.71 16.97 -10.77
CA ARG A 147 -2.66 16.89 -12.23
C ARG A 147 -3.98 16.37 -12.79
N GLU A 148 -4.22 16.63 -14.07
CA GLU A 148 -5.40 16.12 -14.78
C GLU A 148 -5.47 14.59 -14.73
N ARG A 149 -6.71 14.09 -14.68
CA ARG A 149 -7.00 12.66 -14.72
C ARG A 149 -7.24 12.23 -16.16
N GLU A 150 -6.62 11.15 -16.57
CA GLU A 150 -6.90 10.54 -17.87
C GLU A 150 -8.10 9.58 -17.75
N LEU A 151 -8.16 8.77 -16.69
CA LEU A 151 -9.34 7.99 -16.35
C LEU A 151 -10.40 8.90 -15.72
N GLY A 152 -11.58 8.96 -16.32
CA GLY A 152 -12.72 9.75 -15.83
C GLY A 152 -13.50 9.07 -14.70
N TRP A 153 -13.05 7.93 -14.22
CA TRP A 153 -13.68 7.05 -13.24
C TRP A 153 -12.63 6.38 -12.36
N GLN A 154 -13.05 5.68 -11.31
CA GLN A 154 -12.23 4.95 -10.35
C GLN A 154 -12.59 3.48 -10.37
N GLY A 155 -11.69 2.59 -9.94
CA GLY A 155 -11.97 1.17 -9.98
C GLY A 155 -11.05 0.32 -9.12
N VAL A 156 -11.33 -0.98 -9.12
CA VAL A 156 -10.46 -2.02 -8.57
C VAL A 156 -9.97 -2.88 -9.73
N PHE A 157 -8.68 -3.09 -9.76
CA PHE A 157 -8.00 -3.81 -10.83
C PHE A 157 -7.36 -5.10 -10.34
N ARG A 158 -7.12 -6.00 -11.27
CA ARG A 158 -6.41 -7.26 -11.06
C ARG A 158 -5.33 -7.45 -12.10
N ILE A 159 -4.14 -7.83 -11.68
CA ILE A 159 -3.08 -8.36 -12.54
C ILE A 159 -3.10 -9.89 -12.38
N ALA A 160 -3.10 -10.62 -13.49
CA ALA A 160 -3.11 -12.09 -13.49
C ALA A 160 -1.82 -12.67 -12.86
N PRO A 161 -1.85 -13.92 -12.36
CA PRO A 161 -0.63 -14.62 -11.99
C PRO A 161 0.37 -14.63 -13.14
N GLY A 162 1.63 -14.26 -12.86
CA GLY A 162 2.67 -14.15 -13.89
C GLY A 162 2.76 -12.79 -14.58
N GLY A 163 1.90 -11.83 -14.24
CA GLY A 163 1.96 -10.46 -14.75
C GLY A 163 1.00 -10.19 -15.92
N GLY A 164 1.28 -9.14 -16.67
CA GLY A 164 0.46 -8.66 -17.80
C GLY A 164 -0.33 -7.40 -17.44
N ASP A 165 -1.14 -6.93 -18.38
CA ASP A 165 -1.93 -5.71 -18.24
C ASP A 165 -2.99 -5.84 -17.13
N PRO A 166 -3.26 -4.77 -16.37
CA PRO A 166 -4.31 -4.76 -15.39
C PRO A 166 -5.69 -4.95 -16.06
N GLN A 167 -6.55 -5.71 -15.39
CA GLN A 167 -7.92 -5.98 -15.77
C GLN A 167 -8.86 -5.27 -14.79
N LEU A 168 -9.84 -4.53 -15.28
CA LEU A 168 -10.88 -3.93 -14.44
C LEU A 168 -11.77 -5.06 -13.88
N VAL A 169 -11.98 -5.06 -12.57
CA VAL A 169 -12.74 -6.10 -11.87
C VAL A 169 -14.03 -5.54 -11.26
N VAL A 170 -13.95 -4.35 -10.68
CA VAL A 170 -15.11 -3.65 -10.15
C VAL A 170 -15.43 -2.52 -11.12
N GLU A 171 -16.66 -2.50 -11.62
CA GLU A 171 -17.08 -1.57 -12.64
C GLU A 171 -17.06 -0.11 -12.16
N ARG A 172 -16.92 0.78 -13.14
CA ARG A 172 -16.54 2.19 -13.08
C ARG A 172 -17.34 3.05 -12.10
N ASP A 173 -18.58 2.71 -11.83
CA ASP A 173 -19.52 3.50 -11.04
C ASP A 173 -20.07 2.74 -9.83
N GLU A 174 -19.52 1.56 -9.53
CA GLU A 174 -20.02 0.72 -8.44
C GLU A 174 -19.60 1.25 -7.07
N TYR A 175 -18.41 1.85 -6.98
CA TYR A 175 -17.89 2.48 -5.76
C TYR A 175 -17.27 3.84 -6.06
N GLU A 176 -17.57 4.81 -5.21
CA GLU A 176 -16.85 6.06 -5.15
C GLU A 176 -15.59 5.90 -4.29
N GLN A 177 -14.42 6.20 -4.84
CA GLN A 177 -13.14 6.24 -4.12
C GLN A 177 -12.80 4.94 -3.37
N PRO A 178 -12.65 3.80 -4.06
CA PRO A 178 -12.24 2.56 -3.43
C PRO A 178 -10.89 2.76 -2.73
N ASN A 179 -10.80 2.40 -1.44
CA ASN A 179 -9.62 2.60 -0.62
C ASN A 179 -9.01 1.23 -0.25
N GLY A 180 -9.32 0.68 0.90
CA GLY A 180 -8.78 -0.60 1.38
C GLY A 180 -9.31 -1.83 0.64
N LEU A 181 -8.49 -2.89 0.56
CA LEU A 181 -8.78 -4.20 -0.04
C LEU A 181 -8.64 -5.33 0.99
#